data_d538688191dea4054064c02cf1d7314d
#
_entry.id   d538688191dea4054064c02cf1d7314d
#
_cell.length_a   1.000
_cell.length_b   1.000
_cell.length_c   1.000
_cell.angle_alpha   90.00
_cell.angle_beta   90.00
_cell.angle_gamma   90.00
#
_symmetry.space_group_name_H-M   'P 1'
#
loop_
_entity.id
_entity.type
_entity.pdbx_description
1 polymer ?
#
loop_
_entity_poly.entity_id
_entity_poly.type
_entity_poly.pdbx_seq_one_letter_code
_entity_poly.pdbx_strand_id
1 'polypeptide(L)' 'MEADELSEQSHSTNPAVGLRAVGALHRLAEQVEAVHVRAAREQGWTWEQIGDALGVSRQSVHAKYRE' A
#
# COMPACT_ATOMS: atom_id res chain seq x y z
N MET A 1 -20.08 17.82 -11.74
CA MET A 1 -18.91 17.18 -12.26
C MET A 1 -18.31 16.23 -11.28
N GLU A 2 -18.13 15.04 -11.73
CA GLU A 2 -17.62 14.02 -10.82
C GLU A 2 -16.26 14.39 -10.26
N ALA A 3 -15.39 14.94 -11.08
CA ALA A 3 -14.05 15.30 -10.60
C ALA A 3 -14.11 16.36 -9.52
N ASP A 4 -15.00 17.32 -9.69
CA ASP A 4 -15.13 18.37 -8.69
C ASP A 4 -15.73 17.83 -7.41
N GLU A 5 -16.70 16.93 -7.52
CA GLU A 5 -17.29 16.32 -6.34
C GLU A 5 -16.28 15.52 -5.56
N LEU A 6 -15.44 14.76 -6.26
CA LEU A 6 -14.40 13.99 -5.60
C LEU A 6 -13.39 14.88 -4.93
N SER A 7 -13.04 15.99 -5.60
CA SER A 7 -12.12 16.96 -5.01
C SER A 7 -12.70 17.56 -3.75
N GLU A 8 -13.97 17.91 -3.79
CA GLU A 8 -14.61 18.50 -2.63
C GLU A 8 -14.67 17.51 -1.48
N GLN A 9 -14.96 16.24 -1.77
CA GLN A 9 -14.96 15.23 -0.74
C GLN A 9 -13.58 15.01 -0.15
N SER A 10 -12.57 15.03 -1.01
CA SER A 10 -11.18 14.86 -0.55
C SER A 10 -10.74 16.00 0.33
N HIS A 11 -11.31 17.20 0.09
CA HIS A 11 -10.95 18.38 0.85
C HIS A 11 -12.02 18.73 1.86
N SER A 12 -12.82 17.75 2.24
CA SER A 12 -13.86 17.93 3.22
C SER A 12 -13.31 18.50 4.50
N THR A 13 -14.12 19.33 5.17
CA THR A 13 -13.75 19.86 6.47
C THR A 13 -13.86 18.79 7.56
N ASN A 14 -14.40 17.63 7.26
CA ASN A 14 -14.49 16.55 8.24
C ASN A 14 -13.31 15.60 8.08
N PRO A 15 -12.28 15.73 8.94
CA PRO A 15 -11.10 14.88 8.80
C PRO A 15 -11.39 13.40 8.95
N ALA A 16 -12.44 13.06 9.69
CA ALA A 16 -12.75 11.64 9.90
C ALA A 16 -13.11 10.94 8.59
N VAL A 17 -13.83 11.63 7.71
CA VAL A 17 -14.20 11.05 6.42
C VAL A 17 -12.98 10.81 5.57
N GLY A 18 -12.12 11.82 5.45
CA GLY A 18 -10.92 11.70 4.64
C GLY A 18 -9.96 10.65 5.18
N LEU A 19 -9.77 10.63 6.49
CA LEU A 19 -8.84 9.69 7.09
C LEU A 19 -9.33 8.25 6.98
N ARG A 20 -10.65 8.02 7.07
CA ARG A 20 -11.19 6.69 6.85
C ARG A 20 -10.93 6.21 5.42
N ALA A 21 -11.09 7.12 4.47
CA ALA A 21 -10.82 6.76 3.07
C ALA A 21 -9.37 6.39 2.87
N VAL A 22 -8.45 7.16 3.46
CA VAL A 22 -7.03 6.86 3.36
C VAL A 22 -6.74 5.52 4.03
N GLY A 23 -7.33 5.26 5.18
CA GLY A 23 -7.14 3.99 5.87
C GLY A 23 -7.59 2.81 5.03
N ALA A 24 -8.74 2.96 4.34
CA ALA A 24 -9.24 1.89 3.48
C ALA A 24 -8.28 1.64 2.31
N LEU A 25 -7.74 2.69 1.73
CA LEU A 25 -6.78 2.55 0.64
C LEU A 25 -5.50 1.86 1.11
N HIS A 26 -5.03 2.20 2.31
CA HIS A 26 -3.85 1.55 2.87
C HIS A 26 -4.09 0.05 3.05
N ARG A 27 -5.26 -0.32 3.56
CA ARG A 27 -5.55 -1.74 3.77
C ARG A 27 -5.62 -2.48 2.46
N LEU A 28 -6.23 -1.88 1.44
CA LEU A 28 -6.30 -2.50 0.12
C LEU A 28 -4.91 -2.67 -0.46
N ALA A 29 -4.10 -1.62 -0.38
CA ALA A 29 -2.74 -1.69 -0.90
C ALA A 29 -1.94 -2.79 -0.20
N GLU A 30 -2.10 -2.94 1.11
CA GLU A 30 -1.39 -3.99 1.83
C GLU A 30 -1.83 -5.38 1.41
N GLN A 31 -3.12 -5.56 1.13
CA GLN A 31 -3.59 -6.85 0.66
C GLN A 31 -2.99 -7.22 -0.69
N VAL A 32 -2.98 -6.26 -1.61
CA VAL A 32 -2.40 -6.47 -2.93
C VAL A 32 -0.90 -6.69 -2.82
N GLU A 33 -0.25 -5.92 -1.98
CA GLU A 33 1.19 -6.05 -1.77
C GLU A 33 1.55 -7.45 -1.27
N ALA A 34 0.80 -7.96 -0.30
CA ALA A 34 1.10 -9.28 0.26
C ALA A 34 1.02 -10.38 -0.79
N VAL A 35 0.03 -10.30 -1.67
CA VAL A 35 -0.11 -11.28 -2.74
C VAL A 35 1.10 -11.25 -3.67
N HIS A 36 1.54 -10.06 -4.03
CA HIS A 36 2.64 -9.93 -4.98
C HIS A 36 3.99 -10.22 -4.33
N VAL A 37 4.15 -9.90 -3.05
CA VAL A 37 5.38 -10.28 -2.34
C VAL A 37 5.50 -11.80 -2.28
N ARG A 38 4.40 -12.48 -1.99
CA ARG A 38 4.43 -13.94 -1.95
C ARG A 38 4.80 -14.51 -3.32
N ALA A 39 4.19 -13.99 -4.38
CA ALA A 39 4.50 -14.44 -5.72
C ALA A 39 5.98 -14.23 -6.07
N ALA A 40 6.51 -13.07 -5.69
CA ALA A 40 7.91 -12.77 -5.95
C ALA A 40 8.82 -13.77 -5.22
N ARG A 41 8.52 -14.07 -3.97
CA ARG A 41 9.32 -15.04 -3.22
C ARG A 41 9.25 -16.41 -3.86
N GLU A 42 8.08 -16.81 -4.33
CA GLU A 42 7.94 -18.11 -4.99
C GLU A 42 8.75 -18.17 -6.28
N GLN A 43 8.96 -17.01 -6.92
CA GLN A 43 9.76 -16.94 -8.13
C GLN A 43 11.25 -16.75 -7.84
N GLY A 44 11.63 -16.74 -6.58
CA GLY A 44 13.04 -16.69 -6.21
C GLY A 44 13.59 -15.29 -6.02
N TRP A 45 12.74 -14.28 -5.91
CA TRP A 45 13.20 -12.91 -5.67
C TRP A 45 13.83 -12.80 -4.29
N THR A 46 14.88 -12.02 -4.21
CA THR A 46 15.47 -11.69 -2.92
C THR A 46 14.66 -10.59 -2.24
N TRP A 47 14.84 -10.46 -0.94
CA TRP A 47 14.19 -9.38 -0.21
C TRP A 47 14.65 -8.02 -0.70
N GLU A 48 15.91 -7.93 -1.13
CA GLU A 48 16.42 -6.68 -1.69
C GLU A 48 15.70 -6.30 -2.97
N GLN A 49 15.49 -7.28 -3.84
CA GLN A 49 14.77 -7.02 -5.09
C GLN A 49 13.34 -6.59 -4.82
N ILE A 50 12.69 -7.23 -3.86
CA ILE A 50 11.32 -6.87 -3.50
C ILE A 50 11.27 -5.47 -2.92
N GLY A 51 12.20 -5.15 -2.02
CA GLY A 51 12.27 -3.82 -1.44
C GLY A 51 12.49 -2.76 -2.49
N ASP A 52 13.40 -3.02 -3.44
CA ASP A 52 13.65 -2.07 -4.52
C ASP A 52 12.39 -1.81 -5.33
N ALA A 53 11.65 -2.86 -5.66
CA ALA A 53 10.43 -2.71 -6.44
C ALA A 53 9.37 -1.92 -5.68
N LEU A 54 9.28 -2.13 -4.38
CA LEU A 54 8.30 -1.42 -3.55
C LEU A 54 8.75 -0.01 -3.17
N GLY A 55 10.04 0.28 -3.34
CA GLY A 55 10.56 1.58 -2.93
C GLY A 55 10.84 1.69 -1.45
N VAL A 56 11.10 0.56 -0.79
CA VAL A 56 11.40 0.54 0.65
C VAL A 56 12.66 -0.28 0.87
N SER A 57 13.19 -0.23 2.08
CA SER A 57 14.42 -0.94 2.38
C SER A 57 14.17 -2.44 2.47
N ARG A 58 15.24 -3.21 2.19
CA ARG A 58 15.21 -4.65 2.35
C ARG A 58 14.77 -5.04 3.76
N GLN A 59 15.28 -4.31 4.75
CA GLN A 59 14.98 -4.63 6.13
C GLN A 59 13.49 -4.43 6.45
N SER A 60 12.89 -3.37 5.90
CA SER A 60 11.47 -3.11 6.12
C SER A 60 10.60 -4.24 5.58
N VAL A 61 10.89 -4.68 4.36
CA VAL A 61 10.11 -5.74 3.74
C VAL A 61 10.31 -7.05 4.50
N HIS A 62 11.56 -7.37 4.81
CA HIS A 62 11.86 -8.62 5.48
C HIS A 62 11.20 -8.68 6.85
N ALA A 63 11.24 -7.58 7.60
CA ALA A 63 10.60 -7.54 8.91
C ALA A 63 9.09 -7.74 8.80
N LYS A 64 8.49 -7.23 7.74
CA LYS A 64 7.04 -7.29 7.59
C LYS A 64 6.58 -8.67 7.14
N TYR A 65 7.35 -9.35 6.29
CA TYR A 65 6.89 -10.58 5.64
C TYR A 65 7.70 -11.82 6.01
N ARG A 66 8.65 -11.71 6.89
CA ARG A 66 9.41 -12.90 7.28
C ARG A 66 8.50 -13.92 7.94
N GLU A 67 8.87 -15.15 7.78
CA GLU A 67 8.11 -16.26 8.35
C GLU A 67 8.72 -16.76 9.63
#